data_cbef4b342a07e501ce1f30fe17f372e6
#
_entry.id   cbef4b342a07e501ce1f30fe17f372e6
#
_cell.length_a   1.000
_cell.length_b   1.000
_cell.length_c   1.000
_cell.angle_alpha   90.00
_cell.angle_beta   90.00
_cell.angle_gamma   90.00
#
_symmetry.space_group_name_H-M   'P 1'
#
loop_
_entity.id
_entity.type
_entity.pdbx_description
1 polymer ?
#
loop_
_entity_poly.entity_id
_entity_poly.type
_entity_poly.pdbx_seq_one_letter_code
_entity_poly.pdbx_strand_id
1 'polypeptide(L)'
;TWCESISGVGRARIIPLWAGENTVKGVLIDTEGGPASDAVVQRVQEYIDPGGTGLGEGQANIGAHFTAVAATAKKVDISFSVTLAKGGNLATVKDAAQTALKAQVKNINLSANDGETPTLRISTVGNTIYGLTGVLDYENLRFNGQTSNVETGTEEVFVLGEVNVSETDPVS
;
A
#
# COMPACT_ATOMS: atom_id res chain seq x y z
N THR A 1 17.86 -0.55 4.17
CA THR A 1 17.93 -0.51 5.66
C THR A 1 18.15 -1.90 6.22
N TRP A 2 18.57 -2.02 7.49
CA TRP A 2 18.70 -3.32 8.18
C TRP A 2 17.36 -4.08 8.20
N CYS A 3 16.24 -3.38 8.36
CA CYS A 3 14.91 -4.01 8.30
C CYS A 3 14.67 -4.72 6.97
N GLU A 4 15.03 -4.09 5.86
CA GLU A 4 14.82 -4.62 4.50
C GLU A 4 15.74 -5.77 4.12
N SER A 5 16.80 -6.03 4.91
CA SER A 5 17.64 -7.23 4.73
C SER A 5 16.98 -8.50 5.25
N ILE A 6 15.87 -8.37 6.00
CA ILE A 6 15.15 -9.51 6.56
C ILE A 6 14.10 -10.01 5.58
N SER A 7 14.12 -11.32 5.32
CA SER A 7 13.16 -11.96 4.44
C SER A 7 11.71 -11.72 4.89
N GLY A 8 10.87 -11.27 3.97
CA GLY A 8 9.47 -10.91 4.20
C GLY A 8 9.23 -9.41 4.38
N VAL A 9 10.29 -8.60 4.48
CA VAL A 9 10.18 -7.15 4.46
C VAL A 9 10.37 -6.64 3.02
N GLY A 10 9.36 -5.99 2.47
CA GLY A 10 9.43 -5.32 1.18
C GLY A 10 9.88 -3.87 1.30
N ARG A 11 9.42 -3.18 2.33
CA ARG A 11 9.82 -1.82 2.68
C ARG A 11 9.75 -1.59 4.19
N ALA A 12 10.63 -0.77 4.73
CA ALA A 12 10.53 -0.26 6.08
C ALA A 12 10.57 1.27 6.06
N ARG A 13 9.62 1.91 6.70
CA ARG A 13 9.61 3.36 6.92
C ARG A 13 10.12 3.64 8.32
N ILE A 14 11.16 4.46 8.41
CA ILE A 14 11.84 4.73 9.66
C ILE A 14 11.35 6.07 10.24
N ILE A 15 10.88 6.02 11.48
CA ILE A 15 10.39 7.20 12.21
C ILE A 15 11.31 7.42 13.42
N PRO A 16 12.23 8.41 13.34
CA PRO A 16 13.10 8.73 14.45
C PRO A 16 12.34 9.49 15.54
N LEU A 17 12.80 9.37 16.78
CA LEU A 17 12.32 10.14 17.94
C LEU A 17 10.80 10.02 18.23
N TRP A 18 10.18 8.92 17.78
CA TRP A 18 8.73 8.71 17.85
C TRP A 18 8.17 8.68 19.29
N ALA A 19 8.98 8.33 20.26
CA ALA A 19 8.65 8.29 21.69
C ALA A 19 9.67 9.03 22.55
N GLY A 20 10.41 9.99 21.96
CA GLY A 20 11.43 10.77 22.66
C GLY A 20 12.85 10.44 22.21
N GLU A 21 13.83 10.93 22.96
CA GLU A 21 15.25 10.77 22.65
C GLU A 21 15.66 9.30 22.54
N ASN A 22 16.56 9.00 21.63
CA ASN A 22 17.11 7.67 21.37
C ASN A 22 16.09 6.60 20.94
N THR A 23 14.88 6.98 20.53
CA THR A 23 13.87 6.04 20.04
C THR A 23 13.74 6.08 18.52
N VAL A 24 13.61 4.89 17.91
CA VAL A 24 13.39 4.72 16.47
C VAL A 24 12.28 3.69 16.27
N LYS A 25 11.31 4.00 15.42
CA LYS A 25 10.26 3.05 15.00
C LYS A 25 10.51 2.63 13.57
N GLY A 26 10.43 1.34 13.30
CA GLY A 26 10.39 0.78 11.95
C GLY A 26 8.99 0.29 11.63
N VAL A 27 8.30 0.96 10.69
CA VAL A 27 6.98 0.56 10.19
C VAL A 27 7.18 -0.38 9.00
N LEU A 28 6.81 -1.64 9.16
CA LEU A 28 7.15 -2.72 8.24
C LEU A 28 6.03 -3.02 7.26
N ILE A 29 6.40 -3.08 6.00
CA ILE A 29 5.55 -3.38 4.85
C ILE A 29 6.10 -4.67 4.24
N ASP A 30 5.24 -5.62 3.91
CA ASP A 30 5.63 -6.89 3.29
C ASP A 30 6.03 -6.74 1.81
N THR A 31 6.45 -7.83 1.19
CA THR A 31 6.86 -7.86 -0.23
C THR A 31 5.69 -7.65 -1.20
N GLU A 32 4.45 -7.80 -0.74
CA GLU A 32 3.25 -7.53 -1.52
C GLU A 32 2.70 -6.11 -1.32
N GLY A 33 3.38 -5.30 -0.51
CA GLY A 33 3.00 -3.91 -0.22
C GLY A 33 1.95 -3.77 0.88
N GLY A 34 1.57 -4.84 1.54
CA GLY A 34 0.66 -4.85 2.68
C GLY A 34 1.38 -4.73 4.02
N PRO A 35 0.61 -4.72 5.13
CA PRO A 35 1.21 -4.80 6.46
C PRO A 35 2.03 -6.07 6.64
N ALA A 36 3.22 -5.95 7.23
CA ALA A 36 4.03 -7.12 7.56
C ALA A 36 3.32 -8.02 8.59
N SER A 37 3.56 -9.33 8.51
CA SER A 37 3.02 -10.28 9.50
C SER A 37 3.74 -10.16 10.85
N ASP A 38 3.08 -10.58 11.92
CA ASP A 38 3.65 -10.57 13.27
C ASP A 38 4.99 -11.34 13.34
N ALA A 39 5.10 -12.45 12.61
CA ALA A 39 6.34 -13.22 12.54
C ALA A 39 7.49 -12.44 11.89
N VAL A 40 7.20 -11.60 10.90
CA VAL A 40 8.20 -10.70 10.28
C VAL A 40 8.57 -9.59 11.26
N VAL A 41 7.58 -8.99 11.91
CA VAL A 41 7.81 -7.94 12.93
C VAL A 41 8.72 -8.45 14.05
N GLN A 42 8.44 -9.63 14.60
CA GLN A 42 9.26 -10.23 15.64
C GLN A 42 10.70 -10.48 15.18
N ARG A 43 10.90 -11.04 13.98
CA ARG A 43 12.26 -11.28 13.45
C ARG A 43 13.04 -9.98 13.28
N VAL A 44 12.39 -8.91 12.81
CA VAL A 44 13.03 -7.59 12.68
C VAL A 44 13.39 -7.03 14.05
N GLN A 45 12.48 -7.13 15.02
CA GLN A 45 12.73 -6.68 16.40
C GLN A 45 13.94 -7.40 17.02
N GLU A 46 13.96 -8.73 16.96
CA GLU A 46 15.04 -9.55 17.51
C GLU A 46 16.38 -9.33 16.80
N TYR A 47 16.35 -9.02 15.51
CA TYR A 47 17.57 -8.74 14.76
C TYR A 47 18.17 -7.38 15.06
N ILE A 48 17.33 -6.35 15.22
CA ILE A 48 17.80 -4.96 15.38
C ILE A 48 18.03 -4.60 16.84
N ASP A 49 17.06 -4.84 17.70
CA ASP A 49 17.13 -4.55 19.13
C ASP A 49 16.29 -5.58 19.90
N PRO A 50 16.89 -6.72 20.29
CA PRO A 50 16.20 -7.78 21.01
C PRO A 50 15.44 -7.24 22.24
N GLY A 51 14.13 -7.48 22.26
CA GLY A 51 13.26 -7.01 23.34
C GLY A 51 13.10 -5.49 23.47
N GLY A 52 13.65 -4.70 22.55
CA GLY A 52 13.55 -3.22 22.59
C GLY A 52 14.36 -2.60 23.74
N THR A 53 15.38 -3.30 24.23
CA THR A 53 16.10 -2.95 25.47
C THR A 53 17.12 -1.83 25.32
N GLY A 54 17.60 -1.57 24.08
CA GLY A 54 18.68 -0.62 23.80
C GLY A 54 20.05 -1.06 24.37
N LEU A 55 20.23 -2.35 24.69
CA LEU A 55 21.49 -2.86 25.26
C LEU A 55 22.56 -3.15 24.21
N GLY A 56 22.26 -2.96 22.93
CA GLY A 56 23.21 -3.22 21.83
C GLY A 56 23.44 -4.71 21.57
N GLU A 57 22.49 -5.57 21.90
CA GLU A 57 22.55 -7.01 21.69
C GLU A 57 22.28 -7.40 20.22
N GLY A 58 21.68 -6.49 19.44
CA GLY A 58 21.40 -6.64 18.00
C GLY A 58 22.23 -5.70 17.13
N GLN A 59 21.64 -5.20 16.06
CA GLN A 59 22.29 -4.25 15.13
C GLN A 59 22.25 -2.80 15.61
N ALA A 60 21.30 -2.47 16.49
CA ALA A 60 21.21 -1.13 17.06
C ALA A 60 22.34 -0.87 18.06
N ASN A 61 22.84 0.36 18.06
CA ASN A 61 23.87 0.78 19.02
C ASN A 61 23.31 0.80 20.45
N ILE A 62 24.20 0.61 21.43
CA ILE A 62 23.86 0.79 22.86
C ILE A 62 23.22 2.16 23.08
N GLY A 63 22.09 2.18 23.76
CA GLY A 63 21.28 3.37 24.03
C GLY A 63 20.24 3.72 22.98
N ALA A 64 20.23 3.04 21.82
CA ALA A 64 19.21 3.23 20.79
C ALA A 64 18.10 2.18 20.95
N HIS A 65 16.89 2.63 21.26
CA HIS A 65 15.70 1.78 21.40
C HIS A 65 14.97 1.70 20.07
N PHE A 66 14.93 0.50 19.48
CA PHE A 66 14.21 0.26 18.23
C PHE A 66 12.88 -0.47 18.51
N THR A 67 11.82 -0.02 17.84
CA THR A 67 10.51 -0.67 17.88
C THR A 67 10.06 -1.03 16.47
N ALA A 68 9.89 -2.32 16.22
CA ALA A 68 9.30 -2.82 14.98
C ALA A 68 7.78 -2.90 15.11
N VAL A 69 7.06 -2.37 14.12
CA VAL A 69 5.60 -2.49 14.02
C VAL A 69 5.19 -2.80 12.58
N ALA A 70 4.09 -3.50 12.40
CA ALA A 70 3.48 -3.62 11.08
C ALA A 70 2.84 -2.29 10.66
N ALA A 71 2.84 -1.97 9.37
CA ALA A 71 2.04 -0.88 8.86
C ALA A 71 0.55 -1.13 9.13
N THR A 72 -0.23 -0.07 9.29
CA THR A 72 -1.68 -0.16 9.44
C THR A 72 -2.35 -0.15 8.07
N ALA A 73 -3.29 -1.04 7.82
CA ALA A 73 -4.03 -1.11 6.57
C ALA A 73 -5.06 0.01 6.45
N LYS A 74 -5.00 0.78 5.37
CA LYS A 74 -6.06 1.70 4.94
C LYS A 74 -6.76 1.12 3.73
N LYS A 75 -7.91 0.51 3.94
CA LYS A 75 -8.71 -0.12 2.88
C LYS A 75 -9.30 0.94 1.96
N VAL A 76 -9.18 0.70 0.64
CA VAL A 76 -9.79 1.54 -0.40
C VAL A 76 -10.60 0.65 -1.33
N ASP A 77 -11.91 0.85 -1.32
CA ASP A 77 -12.84 0.26 -2.28
C ASP A 77 -12.92 1.18 -3.52
N ILE A 78 -12.82 0.60 -4.69
CA ILE A 78 -12.81 1.36 -5.96
C ILE A 78 -14.03 0.93 -6.77
N SER A 79 -14.81 1.91 -7.23
CA SER A 79 -15.97 1.67 -8.11
C SER A 79 -15.93 2.59 -9.32
N PHE A 80 -16.33 2.05 -10.47
CA PHE A 80 -16.42 2.78 -11.72
C PHE A 80 -17.31 2.06 -12.72
N SER A 81 -17.75 2.77 -13.75
CA SER A 81 -18.47 2.22 -14.89
C SER A 81 -17.59 2.27 -16.13
N VAL A 82 -17.72 1.31 -17.03
CA VAL A 82 -16.97 1.26 -18.29
C VAL A 82 -17.89 1.18 -19.49
N THR A 83 -17.51 1.85 -20.56
CA THR A 83 -18.02 1.59 -21.91
C THR A 83 -17.10 0.57 -22.55
N LEU A 84 -17.64 -0.58 -22.92
CA LEU A 84 -16.85 -1.65 -23.54
C LEU A 84 -16.55 -1.35 -25.01
N ALA A 85 -15.33 -1.64 -25.44
CA ALA A 85 -14.99 -1.69 -26.85
C ALA A 85 -15.72 -2.85 -27.53
N LYS A 86 -15.86 -2.79 -28.86
CA LYS A 86 -16.49 -3.85 -29.65
C LYS A 86 -15.81 -5.21 -29.38
N GLY A 87 -16.59 -6.18 -28.91
CA GLY A 87 -16.09 -7.50 -28.51
C GLY A 87 -15.49 -7.56 -27.11
N GLY A 88 -15.54 -6.48 -26.32
CA GLY A 88 -15.15 -6.44 -24.93
C GLY A 88 -16.07 -7.30 -24.05
N ASN A 89 -15.54 -7.73 -22.90
CA ASN A 89 -16.26 -8.53 -21.92
C ASN A 89 -16.06 -7.94 -20.51
N LEU A 90 -17.15 -7.66 -19.81
CA LEU A 90 -17.11 -7.02 -18.49
C LEU A 90 -16.33 -7.86 -17.45
N ALA A 91 -16.49 -9.17 -17.43
CA ALA A 91 -15.78 -10.04 -16.50
C ALA A 91 -14.26 -9.98 -16.72
N THR A 92 -13.82 -10.01 -17.97
CA THR A 92 -12.40 -9.87 -18.33
C THR A 92 -11.84 -8.51 -17.92
N VAL A 93 -12.60 -7.43 -18.16
CA VAL A 93 -12.21 -6.08 -17.73
C VAL A 93 -12.11 -5.97 -16.21
N LYS A 94 -13.06 -6.56 -15.49
CA LYS A 94 -13.05 -6.59 -14.01
C LYS A 94 -11.80 -7.29 -13.47
N ASP A 95 -11.46 -8.46 -14.00
CA ASP A 95 -10.27 -9.22 -13.57
C ASP A 95 -8.98 -8.45 -13.89
N ALA A 96 -8.89 -7.86 -15.08
CA ALA A 96 -7.77 -7.03 -15.49
C ALA A 96 -7.64 -5.77 -14.61
N ALA A 97 -8.75 -5.12 -14.30
CA ALA A 97 -8.79 -3.96 -13.40
C ALA A 97 -8.29 -4.33 -12.00
N GLN A 98 -8.77 -5.43 -11.43
CA GLN A 98 -8.35 -5.89 -10.12
C GLN A 98 -6.85 -6.16 -10.06
N THR A 99 -6.30 -6.82 -11.08
CA THR A 99 -4.87 -7.11 -11.18
C THR A 99 -4.03 -5.82 -11.32
N ALA A 100 -4.44 -4.92 -12.22
CA ALA A 100 -3.72 -3.67 -12.46
C ALA A 100 -3.76 -2.73 -11.26
N LEU A 101 -4.91 -2.58 -10.62
CA LEU A 101 -5.08 -1.73 -9.45
C LEU A 101 -4.34 -2.29 -8.22
N LYS A 102 -4.32 -3.60 -8.04
CA LYS A 102 -3.51 -4.24 -6.99
C LYS A 102 -2.02 -3.96 -7.18
N ALA A 103 -1.52 -4.06 -8.41
CA ALA A 103 -0.13 -3.75 -8.74
C ALA A 103 0.18 -2.26 -8.51
N GLN A 104 -0.73 -1.36 -8.88
CA GLN A 104 -0.58 0.07 -8.66
C GLN A 104 -0.52 0.43 -7.17
N VAL A 105 -1.41 -0.12 -6.35
CA VAL A 105 -1.43 0.08 -4.90
C VAL A 105 -0.15 -0.46 -4.26
N LYS A 106 0.29 -1.67 -4.63
CA LYS A 106 1.56 -2.24 -4.19
C LYS A 106 2.74 -1.31 -4.50
N ASN A 107 2.81 -0.78 -5.71
CA ASN A 107 3.88 0.12 -6.14
C ASN A 107 3.91 1.42 -5.31
N ILE A 108 2.76 2.03 -5.06
CA ILE A 108 2.64 3.23 -4.21
C ILE A 108 3.17 2.96 -2.81
N ASN A 109 2.77 1.84 -2.19
CA ASN A 109 3.17 1.50 -0.84
C ASN A 109 4.67 1.23 -0.70
N LEU A 110 5.28 0.54 -1.69
CA LEU A 110 6.68 0.16 -1.66
C LEU A 110 7.64 1.30 -2.09
N SER A 111 7.15 2.29 -2.84
CA SER A 111 7.98 3.40 -3.34
C SER A 111 7.98 4.64 -2.44
N ALA A 112 7.09 4.71 -1.46
CA ALA A 112 7.04 5.85 -0.54
C ALA A 112 8.28 5.90 0.37
N ASN A 113 8.87 7.09 0.51
CA ASN A 113 10.02 7.33 1.38
C ASN A 113 9.59 7.54 2.84
N ASP A 114 10.59 7.58 3.73
CA ASP A 114 10.38 7.89 5.14
C ASP A 114 9.74 9.28 5.29
N GLY A 115 8.69 9.36 6.12
CA GLY A 115 7.95 10.59 6.35
C GLY A 115 6.97 11.01 5.25
N GLU A 116 6.92 10.31 4.12
CA GLU A 116 5.92 10.57 3.08
C GLU A 116 4.55 10.01 3.43
N THR A 117 3.51 10.72 2.97
CA THR A 117 2.11 10.28 3.02
C THR A 117 1.63 9.98 1.60
N PRO A 118 1.72 8.71 1.16
CA PRO A 118 1.31 8.34 -0.19
C PRO A 118 -0.12 8.74 -0.51
N THR A 119 -0.34 9.19 -1.73
CA THR A 119 -1.66 9.59 -2.24
C THR A 119 -2.10 8.69 -3.37
N LEU A 120 -3.25 8.05 -3.25
CA LEU A 120 -3.94 7.39 -4.35
C LEU A 120 -4.78 8.44 -5.10
N ARG A 121 -4.42 8.70 -6.35
CA ARG A 121 -5.02 9.77 -7.16
C ARG A 121 -6.08 9.24 -8.10
N ILE A 122 -7.21 9.91 -8.17
CA ILE A 122 -8.29 9.63 -9.13
C ILE A 122 -7.76 9.61 -10.56
N SER A 123 -6.92 10.58 -10.93
CA SER A 123 -6.35 10.69 -12.28
C SER A 123 -5.44 9.52 -12.66
N THR A 124 -4.58 9.06 -11.75
CA THR A 124 -3.67 7.94 -12.01
C THR A 124 -4.42 6.61 -12.11
N VAL A 125 -5.40 6.39 -11.25
CA VAL A 125 -6.28 5.22 -11.32
C VAL A 125 -7.13 5.27 -12.60
N GLY A 126 -7.65 6.44 -12.95
CA GLY A 126 -8.39 6.65 -14.20
C GLY A 126 -7.57 6.30 -15.44
N ASN A 127 -6.31 6.71 -15.50
CA ASN A 127 -5.40 6.33 -16.58
C ASN A 127 -5.16 4.82 -16.65
N THR A 128 -5.04 4.15 -15.52
CA THR A 128 -4.92 2.69 -15.45
C THR A 128 -6.15 2.01 -16.02
N ILE A 129 -7.36 2.46 -15.64
CA ILE A 129 -8.62 1.91 -16.13
C ILE A 129 -8.78 2.15 -17.64
N TYR A 130 -8.52 3.37 -18.09
CA TYR A 130 -8.59 3.72 -19.52
C TYR A 130 -7.65 2.91 -20.40
N GLY A 131 -6.50 2.51 -19.85
CA GLY A 131 -5.51 1.68 -20.53
C GLY A 131 -5.82 0.18 -20.58
N LEU A 132 -6.91 -0.29 -19.93
CA LEU A 132 -7.27 -1.70 -19.91
C LEU A 132 -7.80 -2.15 -21.29
N THR A 133 -7.38 -3.34 -21.70
CA THR A 133 -7.88 -3.94 -22.95
C THR A 133 -9.38 -4.20 -22.85
N GLY A 134 -10.13 -3.75 -23.83
CA GLY A 134 -11.59 -3.89 -23.90
C GLY A 134 -12.35 -2.71 -23.29
N VAL A 135 -11.67 -1.71 -22.74
CA VAL A 135 -12.27 -0.45 -22.26
C VAL A 135 -12.15 0.61 -23.37
N LEU A 136 -13.27 1.20 -23.74
CA LEU A 136 -13.34 2.34 -24.64
C LEU A 136 -13.33 3.66 -23.86
N ASP A 137 -14.06 3.70 -22.76
CA ASP A 137 -14.15 4.84 -21.85
C ASP A 137 -14.56 4.39 -20.45
N TYR A 138 -14.38 5.25 -19.45
CA TYR A 138 -14.84 5.01 -18.09
C TYR A 138 -15.48 6.27 -17.51
N GLU A 139 -16.36 6.08 -16.53
CA GLU A 139 -16.99 7.16 -15.78
C GLU A 139 -17.28 6.76 -14.34
N ASN A 140 -17.71 7.72 -13.53
CA ASN A 140 -18.13 7.50 -12.13
C ASN A 140 -17.06 6.86 -11.24
N LEU A 141 -15.76 7.11 -11.50
CA LEU A 141 -14.68 6.61 -10.66
C LEU A 141 -14.76 7.21 -9.26
N ARG A 142 -14.82 6.32 -8.25
CA ARG A 142 -14.92 6.68 -6.85
C ARG A 142 -14.00 5.82 -5.98
N PHE A 143 -13.45 6.43 -4.93
CA PHE A 143 -12.74 5.78 -3.85
C PHE A 143 -13.60 5.86 -2.59
N ASN A 144 -13.99 4.73 -2.01
CA ASN A 144 -14.90 4.66 -0.85
C ASN A 144 -16.17 5.52 -1.05
N GLY A 145 -16.72 5.54 -2.28
CA GLY A 145 -17.87 6.34 -2.65
C GLY A 145 -17.60 7.83 -2.92
N GLN A 146 -16.37 8.32 -2.76
CA GLN A 146 -15.97 9.71 -2.95
C GLN A 146 -15.23 9.92 -4.27
N THR A 147 -15.27 11.14 -4.81
CA THR A 147 -14.58 11.54 -6.06
C THR A 147 -13.26 12.25 -5.80
N SER A 148 -12.72 12.15 -4.60
CA SER A 148 -11.47 12.79 -4.17
C SER A 148 -10.33 11.78 -4.05
N ASN A 149 -9.10 12.27 -4.14
CA ASN A 149 -7.91 11.50 -3.82
C ASN A 149 -7.94 11.03 -2.36
N VAL A 150 -7.28 9.92 -2.07
CA VAL A 150 -7.13 9.38 -0.71
C VAL A 150 -5.66 9.38 -0.34
N GLU A 151 -5.33 9.84 0.86
CA GLU A 151 -3.97 9.83 1.41
C GLU A 151 -3.87 8.86 2.58
N THR A 152 -2.69 8.28 2.78
CA THR A 152 -2.36 7.51 3.99
C THR A 152 -1.65 8.40 5.00
N GLY A 153 -1.64 8.00 6.27
CA GLY A 153 -0.68 8.48 7.24
C GLY A 153 0.71 7.87 7.01
N THR A 154 1.70 8.34 7.76
CA THR A 154 3.10 7.86 7.67
C THR A 154 3.27 6.40 8.08
N GLU A 155 2.40 5.89 8.93
CA GLU A 155 2.39 4.50 9.41
C GLU A 155 1.37 3.61 8.69
N GLU A 156 0.66 4.14 7.69
CA GLU A 156 -0.38 3.41 6.97
C GLU A 156 0.06 3.01 5.57
N VAL A 157 -0.53 1.94 5.06
CA VAL A 157 -0.45 1.51 3.65
C VAL A 157 -1.84 1.31 3.08
N PHE A 158 -2.00 1.58 1.78
CA PHE A 158 -3.24 1.24 1.09
C PHE A 158 -3.38 -0.27 0.97
N VAL A 159 -4.59 -0.76 1.20
CA VAL A 159 -5.00 -2.12 0.88
C VAL A 159 -6.20 -2.04 -0.05
N LEU A 160 -6.08 -2.63 -1.24
CA LEU A 160 -7.18 -2.69 -2.19
C LEU A 160 -8.33 -3.52 -1.59
N GLY A 161 -9.49 -2.91 -1.49
CA GLY A 161 -10.72 -3.57 -1.08
C GLY A 161 -11.47 -4.16 -2.28
N GLU A 162 -12.76 -3.89 -2.35
CA GLU A 162 -13.58 -4.33 -3.48
C GLU A 162 -13.36 -3.44 -4.71
N VAL A 163 -13.30 -4.08 -5.88
CA VAL A 163 -13.29 -3.41 -7.18
C VAL A 163 -14.62 -3.70 -7.86
N ASN A 164 -15.50 -2.70 -7.84
CA ASN A 164 -16.83 -2.79 -8.41
C ASN A 164 -16.86 -2.13 -9.78
N VAL A 165 -17.04 -2.94 -10.81
CA VAL A 165 -17.10 -2.50 -12.20
C VAL A 165 -18.49 -2.78 -12.75
N SER A 166 -19.12 -1.78 -13.31
CA SER A 166 -20.39 -1.87 -14.05
C SER A 166 -20.19 -1.48 -15.50
N GLU A 167 -21.04 -1.97 -16.39
CA GLU A 167 -21.11 -1.52 -17.77
C GLU A 167 -22.04 -0.32 -17.86
N THR A 168 -21.58 0.73 -18.56
CA THR A 168 -22.45 1.82 -18.93
C THR A 168 -23.33 1.35 -20.08
N ASP A 169 -24.64 1.56 -20.00
CA ASP A 169 -25.55 1.26 -21.10
C ASP A 169 -25.06 1.98 -22.38
N PRO A 170 -24.88 1.27 -23.49
CA PRO A 170 -24.48 1.93 -24.72
C PRO A 170 -25.54 2.98 -25.05
N VAL A 171 -25.10 4.22 -25.23
CA VAL A 171 -25.98 5.29 -25.68
C VAL A 171 -26.56 4.87 -27.03
N SER A 172 -27.85 4.56 -27.01
CA SER A 172 -28.65 4.18 -28.17
C SER A 172 -28.77 5.33 -29.17
#